data_0fccc5b64f0294cf8e5e2045731d1fb4
#
_entry.id   0fccc5b64f0294cf8e5e2045731d1fb4
#
_cell.length_a   1.000
_cell.length_b   1.000
_cell.length_c   1.000
_cell.angle_alpha   90.00
_cell.angle_beta   90.00
_cell.angle_gamma   90.00
#
_symmetry.space_group_name_H-M   'P 1'
#
loop_
_entity.id
_entity.type
_entity.pdbx_description
1 polymer ?
#
loop_
_entity_poly.entity_id
_entity_poly.type
_entity_poly.pdbx_seq_one_letter_code
_entity_poly.pdbx_strand_id
1 'polypeptide(L)'
;GAYYSYLIKMPDGTRVPPHFHGMTENVNVISGTLLVGIGDTMNVSKMTPLTAGAIVSIPAGLHHYAMSKGATVIEVSGLGPDTLTPVH
;
A
#
# COMPACT_ATOMS: atom_id res chain seq x y z
N GLY A 1 2.26 -19.93 8.31
CA GLY A 1 2.34 -19.32 6.98
C GLY A 1 3.77 -19.12 6.52
N ALA A 2 3.91 -18.88 5.25
CA ALA A 2 5.20 -18.62 4.63
C ALA A 2 5.34 -17.10 4.35
N TYR A 3 6.58 -16.63 4.34
CA TYR A 3 6.86 -15.26 3.92
C TYR A 3 6.65 -15.12 2.41
N TYR A 4 6.16 -13.96 1.99
CA TYR A 4 6.02 -13.60 0.59
C TYR A 4 6.65 -12.23 0.34
N SER A 5 7.04 -12.01 -0.89
CA SER A 5 7.50 -10.71 -1.38
C SER A 5 7.24 -10.63 -2.88
N TYR A 6 6.69 -9.50 -3.33
CA TYR A 6 6.48 -9.27 -4.76
C TYR A 6 6.55 -7.78 -5.08
N LEU A 7 6.76 -7.48 -6.36
CA LEU A 7 6.80 -6.12 -6.86
C LEU A 7 5.48 -5.76 -7.54
N ILE A 8 5.05 -4.53 -7.32
CA ILE A 8 3.92 -3.95 -8.05
C ILE A 8 4.42 -2.72 -8.81
N LYS A 9 4.17 -2.71 -10.12
CA LYS A 9 4.43 -1.55 -10.97
C LYS A 9 3.12 -0.80 -11.14
N MET A 10 3.12 0.47 -10.77
CA MET A 10 1.94 1.32 -10.79
C MET A 10 2.15 2.48 -11.75
N PRO A 11 1.42 2.55 -12.87
CA PRO A 11 1.40 3.77 -13.68
C PRO A 11 0.95 4.97 -12.85
N ASP A 12 1.29 6.17 -13.32
CA ASP A 12 0.85 7.41 -12.65
C ASP A 12 -0.66 7.42 -12.43
N GLY A 13 -1.08 7.86 -11.25
CA GLY A 13 -2.49 7.98 -10.91
C GLY A 13 -3.22 6.67 -10.62
N THR A 14 -2.50 5.57 -10.46
CA THR A 14 -3.11 4.31 -10.04
C THR A 14 -3.68 4.46 -8.63
N ARG A 15 -4.95 4.13 -8.46
CA ARG A 15 -5.63 4.22 -7.16
C ARG A 15 -5.88 2.83 -6.59
N VAL A 16 -5.58 2.69 -5.30
CA VAL A 16 -5.92 1.50 -4.52
C VAL A 16 -6.98 1.95 -3.51
N PRO A 17 -8.25 1.59 -3.74
CA PRO A 17 -9.34 2.01 -2.86
C PRO A 17 -9.18 1.48 -1.44
N PRO A 18 -9.92 2.03 -0.46
CA PRO A 18 -9.86 1.57 0.91
C PRO A 18 -10.07 0.06 1.04
N HIS A 19 -9.19 -0.56 1.80
CA HIS A 19 -9.16 -2.01 2.01
C HIS A 19 -8.39 -2.33 3.29
N PHE A 20 -8.41 -3.59 3.69
CA PHE A 20 -7.57 -4.06 4.79
C PHE A 20 -7.06 -5.47 4.50
N HIS A 21 -6.02 -5.87 5.22
CA HIS A 21 -5.39 -7.19 5.10
C HIS A 21 -5.56 -7.98 6.38
N GLY A 22 -5.59 -9.31 6.28
CA GLY A 22 -5.67 -10.19 7.43
C GLY A 22 -4.38 -10.31 8.23
N MET A 23 -3.24 -9.94 7.62
CA MET A 23 -1.91 -9.97 8.23
C MET A 23 -1.23 -8.62 7.99
N THR A 24 -0.23 -8.29 8.81
CA THR A 24 0.60 -7.10 8.61
C THR A 24 1.25 -7.14 7.23
N GLU A 25 1.15 -6.04 6.50
CA GLU A 25 1.78 -5.86 5.19
C GLU A 25 2.90 -4.84 5.30
N ASN A 26 4.07 -5.16 4.74
CA ASN A 26 5.18 -4.23 4.65
C ASN A 26 5.29 -3.73 3.22
N VAL A 27 5.46 -2.42 3.08
CA VAL A 27 5.58 -1.78 1.77
C VAL A 27 6.89 -1.00 1.72
N ASN A 28 7.70 -1.28 0.71
CA ASN A 28 8.94 -0.57 0.43
C ASN A 28 8.80 0.12 -0.92
N VAL A 29 8.97 1.44 -0.96
CA VAL A 29 8.94 2.20 -2.22
C VAL A 29 10.31 2.08 -2.88
N ILE A 30 10.34 1.43 -4.04
CA ILE A 30 11.57 1.22 -4.81
C ILE A 30 11.87 2.44 -5.67
N SER A 31 10.87 2.96 -6.37
CA SER A 31 10.99 4.15 -7.21
C SER A 31 9.65 4.88 -7.29
N GLY A 32 9.70 6.17 -7.60
CA GLY A 32 8.50 7.01 -7.67
C GLY A 32 8.03 7.47 -6.30
N THR A 33 6.73 7.75 -6.19
CA THR A 33 6.09 8.23 -4.96
C THR A 33 4.77 7.52 -4.76
N LEU A 34 4.61 6.90 -3.59
CA LEU A 34 3.35 6.31 -3.16
C LEU A 34 2.69 7.22 -2.13
N LEU A 35 1.47 7.64 -2.41
CA LEU A 35 0.65 8.38 -1.44
C LEU A 35 -0.17 7.36 -0.66
N VAL A 36 -0.16 7.44 0.67
CA VAL A 36 -0.87 6.50 1.54
C VAL A 36 -1.76 7.27 2.50
N GLY A 37 -3.00 6.82 2.63
CA GLY A 37 -3.95 7.36 3.60
C GLY A 37 -4.58 6.26 4.43
N ILE A 38 -5.09 6.64 5.61
CA ILE A 38 -5.74 5.74 6.56
C ILE A 38 -7.20 6.14 6.69
N GLY A 39 -8.08 5.17 6.61
CA GLY A 39 -9.51 5.37 6.77
C GLY A 39 -10.34 4.63 5.73
N ASP A 40 -11.66 4.86 5.78
CA ASP A 40 -12.64 4.15 4.97
C ASP A 40 -13.03 4.91 3.70
N THR A 41 -12.65 6.17 3.60
CA THR A 41 -12.94 7.04 2.45
C THR A 41 -11.65 7.63 1.92
N MET A 42 -11.41 7.45 0.62
CA MET A 42 -10.23 8.01 -0.02
C MET A 42 -10.27 9.53 0.03
N ASN A 43 -9.24 10.13 0.62
CA ASN A 43 -9.09 11.58 0.72
C ASN A 43 -7.65 11.94 0.37
N VAL A 44 -7.45 12.40 -0.86
CA VAL A 44 -6.11 12.70 -1.40
C VAL A 44 -5.39 13.77 -0.57
N SER A 45 -6.13 14.74 -0.03
CA SER A 45 -5.54 15.82 0.78
C SER A 45 -4.95 15.33 2.11
N LYS A 46 -5.35 14.16 2.58
CA LYS A 46 -4.87 13.56 3.84
C LYS A 46 -3.85 12.44 3.61
N MET A 47 -3.44 12.21 2.37
CA MET A 47 -2.45 11.17 2.06
C MET A 47 -1.05 11.67 2.37
N THR A 48 -0.21 10.75 2.88
CA THR A 48 1.20 11.01 3.16
C THR A 48 2.04 10.50 2.00
N PRO A 49 2.92 11.33 1.41
CA PRO A 49 3.80 10.87 0.35
C PRO A 49 4.97 10.05 0.90
N LEU A 50 5.19 8.89 0.30
CA LEU A 50 6.33 8.02 0.59
C LEU A 50 7.18 7.97 -0.68
N THR A 51 8.42 8.46 -0.56
CA THR A 51 9.37 8.50 -1.67
C THR A 51 10.27 7.26 -1.68
N ALA A 52 11.08 7.10 -2.73
CA ALA A 52 11.98 5.95 -2.87
C ALA A 52 12.84 5.75 -1.63
N GLY A 53 12.91 4.52 -1.15
CA GLY A 53 13.61 4.14 0.08
C GLY A 53 12.73 4.11 1.32
N ALA A 54 11.52 4.65 1.28
CA ALA A 54 10.60 4.59 2.40
C ALA A 54 10.07 3.17 2.60
N ILE A 55 9.95 2.77 3.85
CA ILE A 55 9.37 1.48 4.24
C ILE A 55 8.31 1.75 5.29
N VAL A 56 7.13 1.17 5.10
CA VAL A 56 6.06 1.28 6.09
C VAL A 56 5.49 -0.10 6.37
N SER A 57 5.07 -0.32 7.62
CA SER A 57 4.33 -1.53 8.02
C SER A 57 2.87 -1.14 8.26
N ILE A 58 1.97 -1.86 7.62
CA ILE A 58 0.53 -1.63 7.73
C ILE A 58 -0.03 -2.77 8.57
N PRO A 59 -0.49 -2.49 9.81
CA PRO A 59 -1.01 -3.54 10.68
C PRO A 59 -2.21 -4.27 10.10
N ALA A 60 -2.35 -5.54 10.46
CA ALA A 60 -3.52 -6.31 10.12
C ALA A 60 -4.80 -5.58 10.54
N GLY A 61 -5.80 -5.57 9.68
CA GLY A 61 -7.11 -4.95 9.95
C GLY A 61 -7.18 -3.44 9.78
N LEU A 62 -6.06 -2.75 9.56
CA LEU A 62 -6.06 -1.31 9.37
C LEU A 62 -6.62 -0.95 7.98
N HIS A 63 -7.72 -0.20 7.94
CA HIS A 63 -8.29 0.28 6.70
C HIS A 63 -7.42 1.39 6.13
N HIS A 64 -6.98 1.24 4.90
CA HIS A 64 -6.06 2.18 4.25
C HIS A 64 -6.30 2.21 2.74
N TYR A 65 -5.73 3.21 2.10
CA TYR A 65 -5.82 3.40 0.67
C TYR A 65 -4.52 4.03 0.15
N ALA A 66 -4.31 3.96 -1.14
CA ALA A 66 -3.08 4.46 -1.74
C ALA A 66 -3.31 5.00 -3.16
N MET A 67 -2.35 5.78 -3.63
CA MET A 67 -2.33 6.27 -5.02
C MET A 67 -0.88 6.51 -5.44
N SER A 68 -0.54 6.16 -6.67
CA SER A 68 0.76 6.51 -7.23
C SER A 68 0.78 7.94 -7.74
N LYS A 69 1.87 8.66 -7.47
CA LYS A 69 2.16 9.97 -8.03
C LYS A 69 3.39 9.83 -8.93
N GLY A 70 3.17 9.85 -10.22
CA GLY A 70 4.16 9.41 -11.20
C GLY A 70 4.22 7.88 -11.26
N ALA A 71 4.95 7.35 -12.23
CA ALA A 71 5.19 5.91 -12.31
C ALA A 71 5.93 5.45 -11.05
N THR A 72 5.42 4.42 -10.38
CA THR A 72 5.90 3.98 -9.08
C THR A 72 6.08 2.47 -9.06
N VAL A 73 7.14 2.01 -8.40
CA VAL A 73 7.38 0.59 -8.15
C VAL A 73 7.47 0.40 -6.65
N ILE A 74 6.69 -0.52 -6.12
CA ILE A 74 6.72 -0.88 -4.69
C ILE A 74 7.01 -2.37 -4.55
N GLU A 75 7.64 -2.72 -3.42
CA GLU A 75 7.76 -4.10 -2.96
C GLU A 75 6.81 -4.30 -1.81
N VAL A 76 5.98 -5.34 -1.89
CA VAL A 76 5.06 -5.73 -0.83
C VAL A 76 5.56 -7.05 -0.26
N SER A 77 5.63 -7.13 1.06
CA SER A 77 6.11 -8.33 1.75
C SER A 77 5.39 -8.55 3.06
N GLY A 78 5.44 -9.76 3.55
CA GLY A 78 4.83 -10.10 4.82
C GLY A 78 4.81 -11.60 5.05
N LEU A 79 4.07 -11.98 6.10
CA LEU A 79 3.78 -13.38 6.41
C LEU A 79 2.42 -13.71 5.81
N GLY A 80 2.38 -14.74 4.96
CA GLY A 80 1.14 -15.16 4.33
C GLY A 80 0.15 -15.82 5.27
N PRO A 81 -1.10 -15.98 4.82
CA PRO A 81 -1.56 -15.63 3.47
C PRO A 81 -1.74 -14.13 3.27
N ASP A 82 -1.48 -13.68 2.04
CA ASP A 82 -1.75 -12.31 1.64
C ASP A 82 -3.20 -12.19 1.19
N THR A 83 -4.00 -11.51 2.00
CA THR A 83 -5.43 -11.31 1.74
C THR A 83 -5.72 -9.82 1.65
N LEU A 84 -6.68 -9.46 0.80
CA LEU A 84 -7.14 -8.08 0.65
C LEU A 84 -8.67 -8.08 0.68
N THR A 85 -9.23 -7.31 1.61
CA THR A 85 -10.68 -7.18 1.74
C THR A 85 -11.07 -5.72 1.48
N PRO A 86 -11.89 -5.44 0.44
CA PRO A 86 -12.36 -4.08 0.18
C PRO A 86 -13.25 -3.57 1.31
N VAL A 87 -13.20 -2.26 1.56
CA VAL A 87 -14.13 -1.55 2.42
C VAL A 87 -15.28 -1.05 1.55
N HIS A 88 -16.50 -1.35 1.96
CA HIS A 88 -17.71 -0.95 1.25
C HIS A 88 -18.45 0.17 1.96
#